data_81c04a70c4098eec8c7dfcb0c6457141
#
_entry.id   81c04a70c4098eec8c7dfcb0c6457141
#
_cell.length_a   1.000
_cell.length_b   1.000
_cell.length_c   1.000
_cell.angle_alpha   90.00
_cell.angle_beta   90.00
_cell.angle_gamma   90.00
#
_symmetry.space_group_name_H-M   'P 1'
#
loop_
_entity.id
_entity.type
_entity.pdbx_description
1 polymer ?
#
loop_
_entity_poly.entity_id
_entity_poly.type
_entity_poly.pdbx_seq_one_letter_code
_entity_poly.pdbx_strand_id
1 'polypeptide(L)'
;MFNFGEGHKEYIRRCRFCTFNILEGAVRSGKTVDNVFAFAQELKTTPDKIHLATGSTMGNAKLNIGDANGFGLEWIFRGQCHWGKYKDMEALIINGPYTNFKQKVVIFAGASSSDSFKKIRGNSYGMWIATEINLHHDNTIKEAFNRQLAAKRRKIFWDLNPEHPKAPIYANYLDVYEAKAKKGEL
;
A
#
# COMPACT_ATOMS: atom_id res chain seq x y z
N MET A 1 10.66 19.49 -9.71
CA MET A 1 11.16 18.43 -8.80
C MET A 1 10.32 18.46 -7.53
N PHE A 2 9.71 17.35 -7.16
CA PHE A 2 8.95 17.28 -5.90
C PHE A 2 9.94 17.29 -4.73
N ASN A 3 9.81 18.27 -3.84
CA ASN A 3 10.71 18.41 -2.71
C ASN A 3 10.00 18.07 -1.41
N PHE A 4 10.37 16.93 -0.81
CA PHE A 4 9.84 16.53 0.48
C PHE A 4 10.42 17.38 1.62
N GLY A 5 9.57 17.83 2.54
CA GLY A 5 10.02 18.38 3.81
C GLY A 5 10.75 17.33 4.68
N GLU A 6 11.46 17.78 5.70
CA GLU A 6 12.28 16.87 6.53
C GLU A 6 11.46 15.77 7.23
N GLY A 7 10.26 16.07 7.71
CA GLY A 7 9.38 15.08 8.32
C GLY A 7 8.96 13.98 7.35
N HIS A 8 8.68 14.34 6.10
CA HIS A 8 8.33 13.37 5.04
C HIS A 8 9.53 12.48 4.69
N LYS A 9 10.72 13.07 4.57
CA LYS A 9 11.95 12.30 4.30
C LYS A 9 12.26 11.31 5.42
N GLU A 10 12.08 11.72 6.66
CA GLU A 10 12.31 10.86 7.82
C GLU A 10 11.32 9.69 7.85
N TYR A 11 10.04 9.93 7.58
CA TYR A 11 9.05 8.87 7.47
C TYR A 11 9.43 7.86 6.39
N ILE A 12 9.77 8.32 5.19
CA ILE A 12 10.16 7.46 4.07
C ILE A 12 11.40 6.61 4.43
N ARG A 13 12.38 7.20 5.12
CA ARG A 13 13.56 6.46 5.60
C ARG A 13 13.21 5.36 6.61
N ARG A 14 12.32 5.65 7.56
CA ARG A 14 11.88 4.70 8.58
C ARG A 14 11.10 3.52 8.00
N CYS A 15 10.32 3.75 6.94
CA CYS A 15 9.58 2.68 6.27
C CYS A 15 10.48 1.53 5.82
N ARG A 16 11.74 1.80 5.54
CA ARG A 16 12.71 0.78 5.16
C ARG A 16 12.89 -0.30 6.23
N PHE A 17 12.75 0.08 7.49
CA PHE A 17 13.00 -0.80 8.64
C PHE A 17 11.73 -1.31 9.31
N CYS A 18 10.57 -0.83 8.89
CA CYS A 18 9.29 -1.15 9.52
C CYS A 18 8.43 -2.03 8.62
N THR A 19 7.75 -3.01 9.23
CA THR A 19 6.75 -3.83 8.54
C THR A 19 5.44 -3.06 8.39
N PHE A 20 5.01 -2.37 9.43
CA PHE A 20 3.76 -1.59 9.44
C PHE A 20 4.08 -0.11 9.37
N ASN A 21 3.57 0.55 8.33
CA ASN A 21 3.79 1.97 8.07
C ASN A 21 2.42 2.63 7.91
N ILE A 22 2.01 3.38 8.90
CA ILE A 22 0.66 3.95 8.98
C ILE A 22 0.75 5.45 9.11
N LEU A 23 0.09 6.18 8.21
CA LEU A 23 -0.04 7.63 8.23
C LEU A 23 -1.49 8.04 8.48
N GLU A 24 -1.70 8.71 9.59
CA GLU A 24 -2.96 9.38 9.89
C GLU A 24 -2.79 10.87 9.71
N GLY A 25 -3.73 11.52 9.05
CA GLY A 25 -3.65 12.97 8.83
C GLY A 25 -4.83 13.52 8.07
N ALA A 26 -4.94 14.84 8.09
CA ALA A 26 -6.00 15.55 7.39
C ALA A 26 -6.00 15.26 5.89
N VAL A 27 -7.14 15.46 5.26
CA VAL A 27 -7.27 15.41 3.80
C VAL A 27 -6.25 16.38 3.18
N ARG A 28 -5.60 15.95 2.09
CA ARG A 28 -4.58 16.73 1.36
C ARG A 28 -3.29 17.03 2.16
N SER A 29 -2.99 16.24 3.19
CA SER A 29 -1.73 16.39 3.94
C SER A 29 -0.50 15.80 3.24
N GLY A 30 -0.66 15.18 2.06
CA GLY A 30 0.44 14.53 1.33
C GLY A 30 0.77 13.12 1.80
N LYS A 31 0.01 12.56 2.75
CA LYS A 31 0.29 11.23 3.32
C LYS A 31 0.26 10.10 2.30
N THR A 32 -0.66 10.14 1.34
CA THR A 32 -0.72 9.12 0.28
C THR A 32 0.52 9.18 -0.60
N VAL A 33 0.99 10.37 -0.95
CA VAL A 33 2.22 10.57 -1.75
C VAL A 33 3.43 10.02 -1.00
N ASP A 34 3.54 10.26 0.30
CA ASP A 34 4.62 9.73 1.13
C ASP A 34 4.64 8.20 1.13
N ASN A 35 3.48 7.58 1.32
CA ASN A 35 3.34 6.11 1.29
C ASN A 35 3.64 5.55 -0.09
N VAL A 36 3.18 6.19 -1.16
CA VAL A 36 3.48 5.77 -2.53
C VAL A 36 4.98 5.81 -2.79
N PHE A 37 5.64 6.88 -2.35
CA PHE A 37 7.09 7.02 -2.52
C PHE A 37 7.86 5.95 -1.74
N ALA A 38 7.50 5.72 -0.48
CA ALA A 38 8.09 4.68 0.36
C ALA A 38 7.88 3.29 -0.23
N PHE A 39 6.67 3.00 -0.68
CA PHE A 39 6.33 1.75 -1.37
C PHE A 39 7.15 1.56 -2.64
N ALA A 40 7.30 2.61 -3.46
CA ALA A 40 8.11 2.57 -4.66
C ALA A 40 9.59 2.28 -4.38
N GLN A 41 10.16 2.87 -3.33
CA GLN A 41 11.53 2.56 -2.92
C GLN A 41 11.69 1.08 -2.57
N GLU A 42 10.71 0.49 -1.89
CA GLU A 42 10.73 -0.92 -1.53
C GLU A 42 10.49 -1.84 -2.75
N LEU A 43 9.71 -1.40 -3.74
CA LEU A 43 9.52 -2.14 -4.99
C LEU A 43 10.83 -2.38 -5.75
N LYS A 44 11.78 -1.46 -5.63
CA LYS A 44 13.08 -1.57 -6.32
C LYS A 44 13.90 -2.76 -5.85
N THR A 45 13.75 -3.17 -4.60
CA THR A 45 14.60 -4.19 -3.96
C THR A 45 13.84 -5.38 -3.40
N THR A 46 12.51 -5.36 -3.41
CA THR A 46 11.70 -6.46 -2.85
C THR A 46 12.00 -7.79 -3.54
N PRO A 47 12.15 -8.90 -2.78
CA PRO A 47 12.27 -10.24 -3.36
C PRO A 47 10.94 -10.79 -3.86
N ASP A 48 9.82 -10.21 -3.46
CA ASP A 48 8.49 -10.66 -3.87
C ASP A 48 8.09 -10.01 -5.21
N LYS A 49 7.39 -10.78 -6.05
CA LYS A 49 6.98 -10.32 -7.38
C LYS A 49 5.66 -9.57 -7.36
N ILE A 50 4.68 -10.08 -6.61
CA ILE A 50 3.28 -9.63 -6.65
C ILE A 50 2.96 -8.82 -5.40
N HIS A 51 2.37 -7.65 -5.60
CA HIS A 51 2.01 -6.71 -4.55
C HIS A 51 0.57 -6.25 -4.72
N LEU A 52 -0.03 -5.70 -3.66
CA LEU A 52 -1.43 -5.30 -3.63
C LEU A 52 -1.57 -3.80 -3.34
N ALA A 53 -2.41 -3.14 -4.13
CA ALA A 53 -2.83 -1.77 -3.91
C ALA A 53 -4.36 -1.71 -3.80
N THR A 54 -4.88 -1.19 -2.71
CA THR A 54 -6.32 -1.12 -2.47
C THR A 54 -6.79 0.30 -2.13
N GLY A 55 -8.02 0.58 -2.51
CA GLY A 55 -8.77 1.77 -2.13
C GLY A 55 -10.22 1.38 -1.86
N SER A 56 -11.09 2.33 -1.56
CA SER A 56 -12.52 2.05 -1.40
C SER A 56 -13.10 1.43 -2.67
N THR A 57 -12.65 1.91 -3.83
CA THR A 57 -12.89 1.31 -5.15
C THR A 57 -11.57 1.10 -5.88
N MET A 58 -11.56 0.25 -6.91
CA MET A 58 -10.39 0.09 -7.78
C MET A 58 -10.01 1.41 -8.45
N GLY A 59 -10.99 2.20 -8.87
CA GLY A 59 -10.75 3.53 -9.43
C GLY A 59 -10.04 4.47 -8.46
N ASN A 60 -10.44 4.48 -7.20
CA ASN A 60 -9.77 5.27 -6.16
C ASN A 60 -8.35 4.77 -5.88
N ALA A 61 -8.13 3.47 -5.89
CA ALA A 61 -6.78 2.91 -5.74
C ALA A 61 -5.88 3.36 -6.90
N LYS A 62 -6.35 3.28 -8.13
CA LYS A 62 -5.61 3.73 -9.32
C LYS A 62 -5.34 5.24 -9.27
N LEU A 63 -6.33 6.04 -8.88
CA LEU A 63 -6.20 7.49 -8.79
C LEU A 63 -5.22 7.93 -7.70
N ASN A 64 -5.31 7.34 -6.52
CA ASN A 64 -4.54 7.78 -5.35
C ASN A 64 -3.14 7.15 -5.28
N ILE A 65 -2.94 5.97 -5.83
CA ILE A 65 -1.66 5.25 -5.77
C ILE A 65 -0.98 5.22 -7.14
N GLY A 66 -1.72 4.93 -8.19
CA GLY A 66 -1.18 4.89 -9.55
C GLY A 66 -0.81 6.27 -10.07
N ASP A 67 -1.75 7.20 -10.04
CA ASP A 67 -1.57 8.57 -10.52
C ASP A 67 -1.07 9.54 -9.43
N ALA A 68 -1.72 9.56 -8.28
CA ALA A 68 -1.40 10.44 -7.14
C ALA A 68 -1.10 11.89 -7.55
N ASN A 69 -1.96 12.48 -8.36
CA ASN A 69 -1.80 13.83 -8.93
C ASN A 69 -0.48 14.04 -9.68
N GLY A 70 -0.04 13.02 -10.43
CA GLY A 70 1.20 13.06 -11.18
C GLY A 70 2.45 12.68 -10.39
N PHE A 71 2.31 12.21 -9.15
CA PHE A 71 3.41 11.77 -8.28
C PHE A 71 3.32 10.30 -7.89
N GLY A 72 2.44 9.54 -8.56
CA GLY A 72 2.19 8.14 -8.27
C GLY A 72 3.20 7.18 -8.88
N LEU A 73 2.86 5.89 -8.82
CA LEU A 73 3.73 4.82 -9.34
C LEU A 73 4.00 4.97 -10.83
N GLU A 74 3.01 5.43 -11.61
CA GLU A 74 3.20 5.65 -13.04
C GLU A 74 4.31 6.66 -13.34
N TRP A 75 4.36 7.75 -12.57
CA TRP A 75 5.38 8.77 -12.74
C TRP A 75 6.76 8.28 -12.26
N ILE A 76 6.80 7.62 -11.09
CA ILE A 76 8.05 7.12 -10.51
C ILE A 76 8.72 6.10 -11.44
N PHE A 77 7.93 5.21 -12.02
CA PHE A 77 8.40 4.17 -12.94
C PHE A 77 8.12 4.50 -14.42
N ARG A 78 8.00 5.78 -14.75
CA ARG A 78 7.73 6.19 -16.14
C ARG A 78 8.77 5.61 -17.09
N GLY A 79 8.28 5.11 -18.25
CA GLY A 79 9.14 4.40 -19.21
C GLY A 79 9.47 2.96 -18.80
N GLN A 80 9.07 2.52 -17.61
CA GLN A 80 9.35 1.20 -17.06
C GLN A 80 8.10 0.47 -16.58
N CYS A 81 6.91 1.02 -16.83
CA CYS A 81 5.64 0.42 -16.40
C CYS A 81 4.56 0.56 -17.46
N HIS A 82 3.57 -0.31 -17.36
CA HIS A 82 2.35 -0.23 -18.16
C HIS A 82 1.18 -0.87 -17.42
N TRP A 83 -0.01 -0.38 -17.69
CA TRP A 83 -1.24 -1.00 -17.21
C TRP A 83 -1.54 -2.24 -18.02
N GLY A 84 -1.96 -3.29 -17.35
CA GLY A 84 -2.33 -4.55 -17.97
C GLY A 84 -3.13 -5.41 -17.01
N LYS A 85 -3.18 -6.70 -17.30
CA LYS A 85 -3.86 -7.68 -16.44
C LYS A 85 -2.90 -8.77 -16.00
N TYR A 86 -3.04 -9.19 -14.76
CA TYR A 86 -2.36 -10.34 -14.19
C TYR A 86 -3.41 -11.27 -13.58
N LYS A 87 -3.55 -12.48 -14.13
CA LYS A 87 -4.60 -13.44 -13.75
C LYS A 87 -5.99 -12.75 -13.73
N ASP A 88 -6.34 -12.06 -14.81
CA ASP A 88 -7.58 -11.32 -15.00
C ASP A 88 -7.82 -10.13 -14.04
N MET A 89 -6.85 -9.78 -13.22
CA MET A 89 -6.92 -8.61 -12.34
C MET A 89 -6.17 -7.43 -12.92
N GLU A 90 -6.72 -6.23 -12.74
CA GLU A 90 -6.09 -4.98 -13.16
C GLU A 90 -4.76 -4.80 -12.42
N ALA A 91 -3.70 -4.55 -13.16
CA ALA A 91 -2.37 -4.46 -12.59
C ALA A 91 -1.51 -3.39 -13.26
N LEU A 92 -0.63 -2.77 -12.49
CA LEU A 92 0.51 -2.02 -13.01
C LEU A 92 1.71 -2.98 -13.05
N ILE A 93 2.22 -3.21 -14.25
CA ILE A 93 3.35 -4.11 -14.49
C ILE A 93 4.60 -3.27 -14.66
N ILE A 94 5.60 -3.51 -13.83
CA ILE A 94 6.83 -2.74 -13.75
C ILE A 94 7.99 -3.63 -14.11
N ASN A 95 8.80 -3.21 -15.10
CA ASN A 95 10.00 -3.91 -15.49
C ASN A 95 11.00 -2.93 -16.13
N GLY A 96 12.14 -2.78 -15.54
CA GLY A 96 13.16 -1.86 -16.04
C GLY A 96 14.34 -1.72 -15.09
N PRO A 97 15.21 -0.75 -15.33
CA PRO A 97 16.43 -0.54 -14.54
C PRO A 97 16.17 -0.37 -13.04
N TYR A 98 15.06 0.28 -12.64
CA TYR A 98 14.74 0.52 -11.23
C TYR A 98 14.45 -0.75 -10.44
N THR A 99 14.06 -1.84 -11.10
CA THR A 99 13.83 -3.13 -10.47
C THR A 99 14.87 -4.18 -10.87
N ASN A 100 16.03 -3.74 -11.37
CA ASN A 100 17.08 -4.62 -11.91
C ASN A 100 16.54 -5.58 -12.99
N PHE A 101 15.62 -5.10 -13.83
CA PHE A 101 14.96 -5.87 -14.88
C PHE A 101 14.19 -7.09 -14.36
N LYS A 102 13.82 -7.08 -13.08
CA LYS A 102 12.90 -8.06 -12.50
C LYS A 102 11.49 -7.52 -12.55
N GLN A 103 10.58 -8.28 -13.14
CA GLN A 103 9.19 -7.88 -13.24
C GLN A 103 8.55 -7.81 -11.85
N LYS A 104 7.89 -6.67 -11.56
CA LYS A 104 7.03 -6.48 -10.39
C LYS A 104 5.61 -6.20 -10.86
N VAL A 105 4.65 -6.75 -10.15
CA VAL A 105 3.23 -6.63 -10.45
C VAL A 105 2.54 -6.03 -9.25
N VAL A 106 1.85 -4.91 -9.44
CA VAL A 106 1.01 -4.29 -8.40
C VAL A 106 -0.44 -4.43 -8.83
N ILE A 107 -1.20 -5.24 -8.10
CA ILE A 107 -2.62 -5.50 -8.38
C ILE A 107 -3.46 -4.42 -7.69
N PHE A 108 -4.40 -3.84 -8.43
CA PHE A 108 -5.29 -2.79 -7.95
C PHE A 108 -6.69 -3.34 -7.72
N ALA A 109 -7.24 -3.15 -6.53
CA ALA A 109 -8.55 -3.66 -6.15
C ALA A 109 -9.33 -2.69 -5.28
N GLY A 110 -10.67 -2.74 -5.36
CA GLY A 110 -11.56 -2.08 -4.42
C GLY A 110 -11.77 -2.93 -3.17
N ALA A 111 -12.04 -2.30 -2.04
CA ALA A 111 -12.09 -2.97 -0.74
C ALA A 111 -13.28 -2.57 0.15
N SER A 112 -14.25 -1.82 -0.36
CA SER A 112 -15.33 -1.27 0.47
C SER A 112 -16.53 -2.21 0.69
N SER A 113 -16.72 -3.22 -0.14
CA SER A 113 -17.85 -4.13 -0.02
C SER A 113 -17.50 -5.41 0.75
N SER A 114 -18.50 -6.07 1.32
CA SER A 114 -18.33 -7.33 2.06
C SER A 114 -17.75 -8.46 1.20
N ASP A 115 -17.93 -8.39 -0.13
CA ASP A 115 -17.46 -9.38 -1.08
C ASP A 115 -16.12 -9.04 -1.75
N SER A 116 -15.57 -7.85 -1.49
CA SER A 116 -14.33 -7.38 -2.10
C SER A 116 -13.15 -8.33 -1.87
N PHE A 117 -13.13 -9.02 -0.72
CA PHE A 117 -12.07 -9.97 -0.38
C PHE A 117 -11.92 -11.12 -1.39
N LYS A 118 -12.99 -11.49 -2.09
CA LYS A 118 -12.97 -12.56 -3.09
C LYS A 118 -12.06 -12.25 -4.26
N LYS A 119 -11.94 -10.96 -4.61
CA LYS A 119 -11.12 -10.50 -5.75
C LYS A 119 -9.62 -10.65 -5.49
N ILE A 120 -9.17 -10.51 -4.25
CA ILE A 120 -7.75 -10.57 -3.91
C ILE A 120 -7.28 -11.98 -3.52
N ARG A 121 -8.20 -12.92 -3.38
CA ARG A 121 -7.94 -14.28 -2.88
C ARG A 121 -7.06 -15.12 -3.82
N GLY A 122 -6.99 -14.78 -5.09
CA GLY A 122 -6.30 -15.57 -6.11
C GLY A 122 -4.77 -15.49 -6.10
N ASN A 123 -4.18 -14.60 -5.29
CA ASN A 123 -2.74 -14.38 -5.24
C ASN A 123 -2.22 -14.33 -3.80
N SER A 124 -0.91 -14.52 -3.65
CA SER A 124 -0.18 -14.15 -2.44
C SER A 124 0.61 -12.87 -2.72
N TYR A 125 0.66 -11.96 -1.76
CA TYR A 125 1.25 -10.64 -1.93
C TYR A 125 2.44 -10.43 -1.00
N GLY A 126 3.47 -9.74 -1.49
CA GLY A 126 4.60 -9.33 -0.67
C GLY A 126 4.29 -8.09 0.14
N MET A 127 4.03 -6.98 -0.55
CA MET A 127 3.70 -5.71 0.07
C MET A 127 2.26 -5.31 -0.24
N TRP A 128 1.65 -4.55 0.67
CA TRP A 128 0.30 -4.03 0.53
C TRP A 128 0.28 -2.55 0.84
N ILE A 129 -0.19 -1.74 -0.10
CA ILE A 129 -0.47 -0.33 0.08
C ILE A 129 -1.97 -0.08 0.00
N ALA A 130 -2.54 0.58 1.00
CA ALA A 130 -3.96 0.89 1.06
C ALA A 130 -4.15 2.39 1.30
N THR A 131 -4.95 3.02 0.46
CA THR A 131 -5.38 4.40 0.67
C THR A 131 -6.75 4.41 1.32
N GLU A 132 -6.94 5.29 2.31
CA GLU A 132 -8.19 5.39 3.07
C GLU A 132 -8.63 4.06 3.68
N ILE A 133 -7.74 3.43 4.45
CA ILE A 133 -7.97 2.11 5.06
C ILE A 133 -9.24 2.08 5.94
N ASN A 134 -9.62 3.21 6.51
CA ASN A 134 -10.85 3.37 7.29
C ASN A 134 -12.13 3.08 6.49
N LEU A 135 -12.08 3.13 5.15
CA LEU A 135 -13.19 2.81 4.26
C LEU A 135 -13.17 1.36 3.76
N HIS A 136 -12.17 0.56 4.15
CA HIS A 136 -12.07 -0.84 3.77
C HIS A 136 -13.01 -1.70 4.63
N HIS A 137 -13.65 -2.69 4.00
CA HIS A 137 -14.40 -3.71 4.72
C HIS A 137 -13.44 -4.63 5.49
N ASP A 138 -13.80 -5.00 6.72
CA ASP A 138 -12.97 -5.83 7.59
C ASP A 138 -12.61 -7.19 6.95
N ASN A 139 -13.52 -7.81 6.22
CA ASN A 139 -13.25 -9.05 5.50
C ASN A 139 -12.07 -8.91 4.53
N THR A 140 -11.97 -7.78 3.83
CA THR A 140 -10.87 -7.54 2.89
C THR A 140 -9.55 -7.27 3.63
N ILE A 141 -9.58 -6.56 4.75
CA ILE A 141 -8.39 -6.33 5.57
C ILE A 141 -7.82 -7.68 6.05
N LYS A 142 -8.67 -8.54 6.59
CA LYS A 142 -8.26 -9.88 7.05
C LYS A 142 -7.72 -10.75 5.92
N GLU A 143 -8.39 -10.74 4.77
CA GLU A 143 -7.93 -11.52 3.61
C GLU A 143 -6.56 -11.02 3.11
N ALA A 144 -6.35 -9.70 3.03
CA ALA A 144 -5.07 -9.14 2.62
C ALA A 144 -3.93 -9.58 3.55
N PHE A 145 -4.14 -9.56 4.86
CA PHE A 145 -3.17 -10.09 5.82
C PHE A 145 -2.86 -11.57 5.57
N ASN A 146 -3.89 -12.38 5.37
CA ASN A 146 -3.71 -13.81 5.10
C ASN A 146 -2.91 -14.05 3.81
N ARG A 147 -3.14 -13.22 2.79
CA ARG A 147 -2.42 -13.33 1.51
C ARG A 147 -0.98 -12.85 1.59
N GLN A 148 -0.54 -12.24 2.67
CA GLN A 148 0.84 -11.83 2.91
C GLN A 148 1.65 -12.81 3.76
N LEU A 149 1.07 -13.90 4.25
CA LEU A 149 1.75 -14.85 5.14
C LEU A 149 2.97 -15.52 4.49
N ALA A 150 2.95 -15.70 3.17
CA ALA A 150 4.05 -16.32 2.42
C ALA A 150 5.07 -15.29 1.89
N ALA A 151 4.92 -14.01 2.20
CA ALA A 151 5.82 -12.96 1.74
C ALA A 151 7.23 -13.16 2.26
N LYS A 152 8.22 -12.98 1.39
CA LYS A 152 9.65 -13.00 1.77
C LYS A 152 10.04 -11.73 2.51
N ARG A 153 9.48 -10.58 2.11
CA ARG A 153 9.66 -9.30 2.80
C ARG A 153 8.32 -8.57 2.89
N ARG A 154 7.55 -8.94 3.90
CA ARG A 154 6.22 -8.36 4.16
C ARG A 154 6.33 -6.90 4.57
N LYS A 155 5.58 -6.02 3.90
CA LYS A 155 5.40 -4.62 4.29
C LYS A 155 3.97 -4.17 4.05
N ILE A 156 3.53 -3.26 4.89
CA ILE A 156 2.18 -2.69 4.86
C ILE A 156 2.32 -1.18 4.94
N PHE A 157 1.59 -0.50 4.05
CA PHE A 157 1.54 0.96 3.98
C PHE A 157 0.08 1.39 3.97
N TRP A 158 -0.39 1.97 5.06
CA TRP A 158 -1.75 2.45 5.18
C TRP A 158 -1.79 3.95 5.33
N ASP A 159 -2.75 4.61 4.71
CA ASP A 159 -3.15 5.96 5.07
C ASP A 159 -4.62 6.00 5.48
N LEU A 160 -4.97 6.95 6.33
CA LEU A 160 -6.34 7.18 6.74
C LEU A 160 -6.54 8.64 7.15
N ASN A 161 -7.78 9.09 7.01
CA ASN A 161 -8.22 10.35 7.60
C ASN A 161 -8.63 10.10 9.06
N PRO A 162 -8.47 11.08 9.96
CA PRO A 162 -8.93 10.94 11.33
C PRO A 162 -10.41 10.58 11.40
N GLU A 163 -10.70 9.55 12.17
CA GLU A 163 -12.05 9.04 12.44
C GLU A 163 -12.37 9.22 13.91
N HIS A 164 -13.62 8.97 14.31
CA HIS A 164 -13.97 8.96 15.72
C HIS A 164 -13.10 7.93 16.46
N PRO A 165 -12.55 8.26 17.67
CA PRO A 165 -11.63 7.36 18.38
C PRO A 165 -12.15 5.95 18.64
N LYS A 166 -13.46 5.75 18.65
CA LYS A 166 -14.10 4.43 18.80
C LYS A 166 -14.35 3.71 17.47
N ALA A 167 -13.90 4.27 16.32
CA ALA A 167 -14.07 3.61 15.04
C ALA A 167 -13.34 2.26 15.03
N PRO A 168 -13.91 1.20 14.39
CA PRO A 168 -13.33 -0.15 14.41
C PRO A 168 -11.90 -0.23 13.94
N ILE A 169 -11.48 0.65 13.03
CA ILE A 169 -10.10 0.65 12.51
C ILE A 169 -9.07 0.90 13.61
N TYR A 170 -9.39 1.75 14.61
CA TYR A 170 -8.49 1.99 15.75
C TYR A 170 -8.46 0.78 16.68
N ALA A 171 -9.61 0.37 17.20
CA ALA A 171 -9.70 -0.70 18.19
C ALA A 171 -9.21 -2.05 17.67
N ASN A 172 -9.50 -2.38 16.42
CA ASN A 172 -9.18 -3.68 15.85
C ASN A 172 -7.75 -3.75 15.28
N TYR A 173 -7.15 -2.62 14.90
CA TYR A 173 -5.86 -2.62 14.20
C TYR A 173 -4.87 -1.61 14.76
N LEU A 174 -5.12 -0.30 14.66
CA LEU A 174 -4.12 0.72 15.00
C LEU A 174 -3.70 0.64 16.46
N ASP A 175 -4.64 0.63 17.38
CA ASP A 175 -4.36 0.58 18.82
C ASP A 175 -3.66 -0.72 19.20
N VAL A 176 -4.04 -1.84 18.57
CA VAL A 176 -3.41 -3.15 18.78
C VAL A 176 -1.94 -3.13 18.33
N TYR A 177 -1.67 -2.59 17.15
CA TYR A 177 -0.30 -2.53 16.63
C TYR A 177 0.57 -1.54 17.38
N GLU A 178 0.02 -0.42 17.80
CA GLU A 178 0.75 0.53 18.64
C GLU A 178 1.13 -0.11 19.99
N ALA A 179 0.19 -0.83 20.60
CA ALA A 179 0.47 -1.55 21.84
C ALA A 179 1.56 -2.62 21.68
N LYS A 180 1.52 -3.39 20.58
CA LYS A 180 2.54 -4.38 20.26
C LYS A 180 3.91 -3.75 20.01
N ALA A 181 3.94 -2.63 19.27
CA ALA A 181 5.17 -1.90 19.00
C ALA A 181 5.83 -1.39 20.30
N LYS A 182 5.03 -0.84 21.23
CA LYS A 182 5.51 -0.40 22.54
C LYS A 182 6.08 -1.54 23.39
N LYS A 183 5.61 -2.77 23.19
CA LYS A 183 6.12 -3.98 23.85
C LYS A 183 7.30 -4.63 23.13
N GLY A 184 7.70 -4.12 21.97
CA GLY A 184 8.75 -4.71 21.16
C GLY A 184 8.35 -6.02 20.47
N GLU A 185 7.05 -6.26 20.28
CA GLU A 185 6.50 -7.48 19.66
C GLU A 185 6.32 -7.37 18.14
N LEU A 186 6.71 -6.24 17.56
CA LEU A 186 6.64 -6.00 16.11
C LEU A 186 8.03 -5.79 15.54
#